data_a7ee122ff80e9502fb8f9cd9e90dc719
#
_entry.id   a7ee122ff80e9502fb8f9cd9e90dc719
#
_cell.length_a   1.000
_cell.length_b   1.000
_cell.length_c   1.000
_cell.angle_alpha   90.00
_cell.angle_beta   90.00
_cell.angle_gamma   90.00
#
_symmetry.space_group_name_H-M   'P 1'
#
loop_
_entity.id
_entity.type
_entity.pdbx_description
1 polymer ?
#
loop_
_entity_poly.entity_id
_entity_poly.type
_entity_poly.pdbx_seq_one_letter_code
_entity_poly.pdbx_strand_id
1 'polypeptide(L)'
;MDMSGYRRPGRRLRSTRRLLGILAFALVVVGVGASSAAATKHAGGPATCSGTPGSPGVLSGTYSSNVTIEGVCAAVAGAAVIEGNLTLTPGSGLNAAFAAGSVTVQGNLSVGRGAFMYLGCIPRSFACFDDPNHEHPTLSSASTVEGNLSETQPLGVVVHNSTIGGNVQQTGGGGGTTCENPPPTFPFGVFSDYEDSRIGGSINVIGLNSCWLGLARDSVGRNVHILQDQLADPDAIEIIANQIGNNLVCQQNSMVWNSVETQEGANFPRVPLPNEARHRVGQCVLASPLSEGGPLGPGPF
;
A
#
# COMPACT_ATOMS: atom_id res chain seq x y z
N MET A 1 -61.74 17.43 -1.49
CA MET A 1 -60.76 17.63 -2.56
C MET A 1 -59.76 16.49 -2.50
N ASP A 2 -59.90 15.65 -3.46
CA ASP A 2 -59.23 14.36 -3.65
C ASP A 2 -57.82 14.59 -4.19
N MET A 3 -56.79 14.00 -3.57
CA MET A 3 -55.45 13.90 -4.08
C MET A 3 -55.03 12.45 -4.13
N SER A 4 -55.59 11.74 -5.09
CA SER A 4 -55.16 10.42 -5.51
C SER A 4 -53.92 10.45 -6.36
N GLY A 5 -52.91 9.62 -6.02
CA GLY A 5 -52.19 8.82 -6.97
C GLY A 5 -50.98 9.42 -7.65
N TYR A 6 -49.79 9.24 -7.05
CA TYR A 6 -48.58 9.14 -7.84
C TYR A 6 -47.85 7.80 -7.52
N ARG A 7 -48.17 6.78 -8.31
CA ARG A 7 -47.41 5.52 -8.33
C ARG A 7 -46.15 5.72 -9.14
N ARG A 8 -44.98 5.65 -8.51
CA ARG A 8 -43.72 5.52 -9.19
C ARG A 8 -43.55 4.08 -9.71
N PRO A 9 -43.19 3.88 -11.00
CA PRO A 9 -42.91 2.55 -11.52
C PRO A 9 -41.57 2.05 -10.95
N GLY A 10 -41.64 0.87 -10.30
CA GLY A 10 -40.48 0.17 -9.80
C GLY A 10 -39.49 -0.17 -10.91
N ARG A 11 -38.34 0.46 -10.91
CA ARG A 11 -37.17 0.02 -11.69
C ARG A 11 -36.65 -1.26 -11.07
N ARG A 12 -36.91 -2.39 -11.73
CA ARG A 12 -36.22 -3.64 -11.45
C ARG A 12 -34.75 -3.42 -11.81
N LEU A 13 -33.89 -3.32 -10.79
CA LEU A 13 -32.45 -3.47 -10.95
C LEU A 13 -32.19 -4.89 -11.42
N ARG A 14 -31.87 -5.02 -12.70
CA ARG A 14 -31.24 -6.25 -13.21
C ARG A 14 -29.83 -6.29 -12.60
N SER A 15 -29.66 -7.20 -11.64
CA SER A 15 -28.37 -7.67 -11.17
C SER A 15 -27.61 -8.27 -12.36
N THR A 16 -26.82 -7.45 -13.04
CA THR A 16 -25.77 -7.94 -13.90
C THR A 16 -24.63 -8.38 -12.99
N ARG A 17 -24.60 -9.67 -12.68
CA ARG A 17 -23.40 -10.34 -12.19
C ARG A 17 -22.30 -10.08 -13.22
N ARG A 18 -21.46 -9.07 -12.96
CA ARG A 18 -20.19 -8.93 -13.65
C ARG A 18 -19.32 -10.08 -13.15
N LEU A 19 -19.13 -11.05 -14.02
CA LEU A 19 -18.09 -12.05 -13.86
C LEU A 19 -16.76 -11.27 -13.67
N LEU A 20 -16.22 -11.34 -12.48
CA LEU A 20 -14.82 -11.00 -12.23
C LEU A 20 -13.99 -11.95 -13.08
N GLY A 21 -13.50 -11.44 -14.20
CA GLY A 21 -12.44 -12.06 -14.94
C GLY A 21 -11.15 -11.93 -14.14
N ILE A 22 -10.89 -12.91 -13.28
CA ILE A 22 -9.58 -13.08 -12.66
C ILE A 22 -8.66 -13.45 -13.81
N LEU A 23 -7.91 -12.45 -14.32
CA LEU A 23 -6.75 -12.72 -15.15
C LEU A 23 -5.71 -13.34 -14.21
N ALA A 24 -5.76 -14.65 -14.11
CA ALA A 24 -4.70 -15.43 -13.51
C ALA A 24 -3.42 -15.14 -14.29
N PHE A 25 -2.53 -14.35 -13.72
CA PHE A 25 -1.13 -14.39 -14.09
C PHE A 25 -0.66 -15.82 -13.80
N ALA A 26 -0.62 -16.63 -14.83
CA ALA A 26 -0.04 -17.96 -14.77
C ALA A 26 1.45 -17.79 -14.46
N LEU A 27 1.80 -17.68 -13.19
CA LEU A 27 3.14 -17.97 -12.73
C LEU A 27 3.35 -19.46 -12.95
N VAL A 28 4.18 -19.80 -13.92
CA VAL A 28 4.70 -21.17 -14.05
C VAL A 28 5.53 -21.43 -12.78
N VAL A 29 4.91 -22.02 -11.79
CA VAL A 29 5.61 -22.54 -10.64
C VAL A 29 6.34 -23.80 -11.12
N VAL A 30 7.56 -23.63 -11.55
CA VAL A 30 8.51 -24.74 -11.64
C VAL A 30 8.72 -25.21 -10.21
N GLY A 31 8.23 -26.41 -9.90
CA GLY A 31 8.42 -27.03 -8.60
C GLY A 31 9.90 -27.18 -8.28
N VAL A 32 10.43 -26.23 -7.54
CA VAL A 32 11.76 -26.32 -6.95
C VAL A 32 11.59 -27.02 -5.61
N GLY A 33 12.09 -28.25 -5.53
CA GLY A 33 12.15 -29.00 -4.27
C GLY A 33 12.78 -28.14 -3.18
N ALA A 34 12.19 -28.17 -1.98
CA ALA A 34 12.66 -27.45 -0.81
C ALA A 34 14.04 -27.98 -0.37
N SER A 35 15.08 -27.57 -1.07
CA SER A 35 16.43 -27.59 -0.56
C SER A 35 16.52 -26.40 0.41
N SER A 36 16.93 -26.66 1.64
CA SER A 36 17.34 -25.61 2.58
C SER A 36 18.47 -24.82 1.90
N ALA A 37 18.11 -23.73 1.24
CA ALA A 37 19.08 -22.87 0.60
C ALA A 37 19.90 -22.22 1.71
N ALA A 38 21.16 -22.60 1.82
CA ALA A 38 22.12 -21.86 2.62
C ALA A 38 22.05 -20.38 2.15
N ALA A 39 21.91 -19.47 3.11
CA ALA A 39 21.79 -18.04 2.81
C ALA A 39 22.96 -17.60 1.92
N THR A 40 22.68 -17.30 0.67
CA THR A 40 23.71 -16.89 -0.29
C THR A 40 24.23 -15.53 0.15
N LYS A 41 25.53 -15.44 0.45
CA LYS A 41 26.16 -14.18 0.79
C LYS A 41 26.73 -13.58 -0.51
N HIS A 42 26.18 -12.46 -0.94
CA HIS A 42 26.69 -11.68 -2.05
C HIS A 42 27.83 -10.79 -1.50
N ALA A 43 29.06 -11.31 -1.54
CA ALA A 43 30.25 -10.58 -1.13
C ALA A 43 30.77 -9.73 -2.27
N GLY A 44 30.92 -8.44 -2.06
CA GLY A 44 31.47 -7.51 -3.07
C GLY A 44 30.87 -6.11 -2.95
N GLY A 45 31.15 -5.28 -3.95
CA GLY A 45 30.62 -3.91 -4.06
C GLY A 45 29.12 -3.83 -4.26
N PRO A 46 28.60 -2.63 -4.65
CA PRO A 46 27.18 -2.43 -4.92
C PRO A 46 26.64 -3.46 -5.91
N ALA A 47 25.46 -3.98 -5.62
CA ALA A 47 24.79 -4.97 -6.45
C ALA A 47 23.60 -4.36 -7.20
N THR A 48 23.30 -4.90 -8.37
CA THR A 48 22.13 -4.51 -9.16
C THR A 48 21.20 -5.70 -9.32
N CYS A 49 19.92 -5.48 -9.04
CA CYS A 49 18.85 -6.41 -9.39
C CYS A 49 18.09 -5.86 -10.58
N SER A 50 17.87 -6.69 -11.61
CA SER A 50 17.14 -6.30 -12.81
C SER A 50 16.25 -7.43 -13.31
N GLY A 51 15.14 -7.06 -13.93
CA GLY A 51 14.15 -7.97 -14.51
C GLY A 51 13.05 -7.21 -15.21
N THR A 52 12.01 -7.91 -15.62
CA THR A 52 10.81 -7.33 -16.25
C THR A 52 9.57 -7.71 -15.45
N PRO A 53 8.40 -7.07 -15.66
CA PRO A 53 7.17 -7.49 -14.99
C PRO A 53 6.81 -8.96 -15.22
N GLY A 54 7.07 -9.51 -16.41
CA GLY A 54 6.80 -10.91 -16.72
C GLY A 54 7.89 -11.90 -16.28
N SER A 55 9.08 -11.40 -15.88
CA SER A 55 10.19 -12.19 -15.38
C SER A 55 11.03 -11.34 -14.41
N PRO A 56 10.54 -11.14 -13.19
CA PRO A 56 11.24 -10.34 -12.20
C PRO A 56 12.58 -10.92 -11.83
N GLY A 57 13.56 -10.04 -11.60
CA GLY A 57 14.81 -10.42 -10.95
C GLY A 57 14.55 -10.90 -9.53
N VAL A 58 15.31 -11.87 -9.06
CA VAL A 58 15.15 -12.41 -7.70
C VAL A 58 16.04 -11.65 -6.73
N LEU A 59 15.45 -11.12 -5.67
CA LEU A 59 16.15 -10.50 -4.55
C LEU A 59 16.12 -11.45 -3.36
N SER A 60 17.28 -12.03 -2.99
CA SER A 60 17.37 -12.98 -1.88
C SER A 60 18.79 -13.08 -1.34
N GLY A 61 18.95 -13.54 -0.10
CA GLY A 61 20.25 -13.67 0.56
C GLY A 61 20.77 -12.35 1.14
N THR A 62 22.06 -12.29 1.48
CA THR A 62 22.66 -11.12 2.15
C THR A 62 23.58 -10.36 1.19
N TYR A 63 23.32 -9.08 1.04
CA TYR A 63 24.12 -8.11 0.29
C TYR A 63 24.90 -7.24 1.28
N SER A 64 26.22 -7.32 1.26
CA SER A 64 27.08 -6.57 2.18
C SER A 64 27.27 -5.08 1.84
N SER A 65 26.53 -4.58 0.87
CA SER A 65 26.62 -3.19 0.40
C SER A 65 25.26 -2.73 -0.15
N ASN A 66 25.24 -1.56 -0.79
CA ASN A 66 24.05 -1.03 -1.43
C ASN A 66 23.53 -1.93 -2.55
N VAL A 67 22.21 -1.93 -2.73
CA VAL A 67 21.53 -2.59 -3.85
C VAL A 67 20.76 -1.55 -4.65
N THR A 68 20.86 -1.66 -5.98
CA THR A 68 20.06 -0.86 -6.92
C THR A 68 19.11 -1.77 -7.68
N ILE A 69 17.85 -1.36 -7.81
CA ILE A 69 16.86 -2.03 -8.66
C ILE A 69 16.71 -1.24 -9.95
N GLU A 70 17.03 -1.89 -11.09
CA GLU A 70 16.96 -1.34 -12.45
C GLU A 70 16.01 -2.18 -13.30
N GLY A 71 14.71 -2.09 -13.05
CA GLY A 71 13.70 -2.93 -13.69
C GLY A 71 12.76 -3.46 -12.62
N VAL A 72 12.26 -4.68 -12.76
CA VAL A 72 11.36 -5.27 -11.76
C VAL A 72 12.05 -6.40 -11.02
N CYS A 73 12.04 -6.33 -9.70
CA CYS A 73 12.60 -7.37 -8.83
C CYS A 73 11.55 -7.84 -7.82
N ALA A 74 11.70 -9.08 -7.37
CA ALA A 74 10.81 -9.67 -6.38
C ALA A 74 11.58 -10.47 -5.32
N ALA A 75 11.14 -10.36 -4.07
CA ALA A 75 11.60 -11.18 -2.96
C ALA A 75 10.62 -12.35 -2.78
N VAL A 76 10.78 -13.40 -3.58
CA VAL A 76 9.82 -14.53 -3.67
C VAL A 76 10.25 -15.76 -2.87
N ALA A 77 11.50 -15.85 -2.45
CA ALA A 77 12.05 -17.06 -1.84
C ALA A 77 13.10 -16.72 -0.78
N GLY A 78 12.67 -16.60 0.45
CA GLY A 78 13.52 -16.28 1.58
C GLY A 78 13.80 -14.79 1.76
N ALA A 79 14.48 -14.44 2.84
CA ALA A 79 14.79 -13.06 3.17
C ALA A 79 15.89 -12.50 2.26
N ALA A 80 15.74 -11.25 1.85
CA ALA A 80 16.80 -10.42 1.31
C ALA A 80 17.28 -9.46 2.41
N VAL A 81 18.55 -9.52 2.78
CA VAL A 81 19.16 -8.61 3.76
C VAL A 81 20.15 -7.72 3.04
N ILE A 82 19.95 -6.42 3.12
CA ILE A 82 20.79 -5.41 2.48
C ILE A 82 21.46 -4.60 3.60
N GLU A 83 22.75 -4.83 3.83
CA GLU A 83 23.53 -4.16 4.89
C GLU A 83 23.76 -2.66 4.58
N GLY A 84 23.50 -2.22 3.34
CA GLY A 84 23.55 -0.82 2.90
C GLY A 84 22.17 -0.23 2.60
N ASN A 85 22.12 0.65 1.60
CA ASN A 85 20.89 1.25 1.12
C ASN A 85 20.28 0.45 -0.03
N LEU A 86 18.95 0.54 -0.17
CA LEU A 86 18.21 0.04 -1.32
C LEU A 86 17.68 1.22 -2.15
N THR A 87 17.95 1.22 -3.45
CA THR A 87 17.47 2.27 -4.35
C THR A 87 16.70 1.67 -5.52
N LEU A 88 15.45 2.10 -5.69
CA LEU A 88 14.65 1.84 -6.87
C LEU A 88 14.86 3.01 -7.85
N THR A 89 15.40 2.72 -9.03
CA THR A 89 15.60 3.73 -10.08
C THR A 89 14.27 4.16 -10.70
N PRO A 90 14.21 5.27 -11.43
CA PRO A 90 12.98 5.69 -12.09
C PRO A 90 12.36 4.59 -12.96
N GLY A 91 11.05 4.35 -12.78
CA GLY A 91 10.29 3.34 -13.53
C GLY A 91 10.55 1.88 -13.14
N SER A 92 11.38 1.63 -12.14
CA SER A 92 11.64 0.28 -11.64
C SER A 92 10.53 -0.19 -10.66
N GLY A 93 10.61 -1.44 -10.21
CA GLY A 93 9.64 -1.99 -9.27
C GLY A 93 10.21 -3.02 -8.31
N LEU A 94 9.73 -3.02 -7.09
CA LEU A 94 10.00 -4.04 -6.10
C LEU A 94 8.69 -4.67 -5.63
N ASN A 95 8.61 -5.99 -5.70
CA ASN A 95 7.55 -6.73 -5.04
C ASN A 95 8.12 -7.62 -3.94
N ALA A 96 7.85 -7.28 -2.68
CA ALA A 96 8.19 -8.04 -1.49
C ALA A 96 6.93 -8.38 -0.67
N ALA A 97 5.78 -8.53 -1.32
CA ALA A 97 4.52 -8.98 -0.74
C ALA A 97 4.29 -10.47 -0.96
N PHE A 98 5.26 -11.28 -0.56
CA PHE A 98 5.19 -12.75 -0.61
C PHE A 98 5.41 -13.31 0.79
N ALA A 99 4.63 -14.32 1.16
CA ALA A 99 4.74 -14.96 2.47
C ALA A 99 6.12 -15.62 2.69
N ALA A 100 6.68 -16.19 1.62
CA ALA A 100 7.99 -16.82 1.64
C ALA A 100 9.16 -15.81 1.54
N GLY A 101 8.86 -14.51 1.33
CA GLY A 101 9.87 -13.49 1.09
C GLY A 101 9.73 -12.29 2.04
N SER A 102 10.86 -11.64 2.32
CA SER A 102 10.90 -10.37 3.05
C SER A 102 12.15 -9.58 2.65
N VAL A 103 12.13 -8.28 2.91
CA VAL A 103 13.29 -7.41 2.67
C VAL A 103 13.67 -6.71 3.97
N THR A 104 14.95 -6.82 4.35
CA THR A 104 15.54 -6.04 5.43
C THR A 104 16.60 -5.11 4.85
N VAL A 105 16.41 -3.81 5.01
CA VAL A 105 17.37 -2.76 4.60
C VAL A 105 17.91 -2.11 5.86
N GLN A 106 19.21 -2.27 6.14
CA GLN A 106 19.83 -1.65 7.31
C GLN A 106 20.07 -0.13 7.13
N GLY A 107 20.20 0.31 5.88
CA GLY A 107 20.27 1.73 5.54
C GLY A 107 18.91 2.34 5.21
N ASN A 108 18.92 3.25 4.24
CA ASN A 108 17.72 3.90 3.72
C ASN A 108 17.18 3.17 2.50
N LEU A 109 15.87 3.31 2.27
CA LEU A 109 15.21 2.88 1.05
C LEU A 109 14.74 4.11 0.27
N SER A 110 15.11 4.19 -1.01
CA SER A 110 14.72 5.27 -1.90
C SER A 110 13.93 4.76 -3.09
N VAL A 111 12.78 5.37 -3.37
CA VAL A 111 11.91 5.04 -4.51
C VAL A 111 11.89 6.20 -5.48
N GLY A 112 12.33 5.94 -6.71
CA GLY A 112 12.44 6.95 -7.76
C GLY A 112 11.13 7.21 -8.50
N ARG A 113 11.16 8.21 -9.38
CA ARG A 113 10.02 8.64 -10.20
C ARG A 113 9.41 7.49 -11.00
N GLY A 114 8.09 7.33 -10.90
CA GLY A 114 7.34 6.30 -11.63
C GLY A 114 7.69 4.86 -11.22
N ALA A 115 8.53 4.68 -10.20
CA ALA A 115 8.78 3.36 -9.62
C ALA A 115 7.60 2.94 -8.73
N PHE A 116 7.41 1.62 -8.57
CA PHE A 116 6.42 1.07 -7.65
C PHE A 116 7.07 0.15 -6.61
N MET A 117 6.41 0.03 -5.46
CA MET A 117 6.93 -0.81 -4.39
C MET A 117 5.80 -1.45 -3.59
N TYR A 118 5.95 -2.75 -3.31
CA TYR A 118 5.15 -3.50 -2.35
C TYR A 118 6.05 -4.06 -1.27
N LEU A 119 5.83 -3.70 -0.01
CA LEU A 119 6.54 -4.22 1.16
C LEU A 119 5.58 -4.88 2.14
N GLY A 120 5.80 -6.17 2.40
CA GLY A 120 4.98 -6.95 3.31
C GLY A 120 3.58 -7.24 2.80
N CYS A 121 2.90 -8.13 3.48
CA CYS A 121 1.52 -8.51 3.20
C CYS A 121 0.88 -9.08 4.46
N ILE A 122 -0.44 -8.94 4.58
CA ILE A 122 -1.19 -9.40 5.75
C ILE A 122 -2.62 -9.81 5.32
N PRO A 123 -3.18 -10.90 5.87
CA PRO A 123 -4.58 -11.24 5.64
C PRO A 123 -5.51 -10.06 5.99
N ARG A 124 -6.54 -9.84 5.23
CA ARG A 124 -7.59 -8.81 5.37
C ARG A 124 -7.28 -7.44 4.78
N SER A 125 -6.03 -6.99 4.74
CA SER A 125 -5.68 -5.71 4.14
C SER A 125 -5.04 -5.92 2.77
N PHE A 126 -3.88 -6.56 2.72
CA PHE A 126 -3.15 -6.81 1.49
C PHE A 126 -2.61 -8.25 1.50
N ALA A 127 -3.35 -9.16 0.90
CA ALA A 127 -3.00 -10.57 0.88
C ALA A 127 -1.67 -10.82 0.16
N CYS A 128 -0.90 -11.78 0.66
CA CYS A 128 0.34 -12.18 0.00
C CYS A 128 0.06 -12.76 -1.40
N PHE A 129 0.85 -12.37 -2.39
CA PHE A 129 0.67 -12.83 -3.78
C PHE A 129 0.83 -14.34 -3.96
N ASP A 130 1.51 -15.00 -3.03
CA ASP A 130 1.70 -16.46 -3.00
C ASP A 130 0.77 -17.17 -2.01
N ASP A 131 -0.24 -16.49 -1.45
CA ASP A 131 -1.25 -17.16 -0.63
C ASP A 131 -2.11 -18.05 -1.51
N PRO A 132 -2.17 -19.37 -1.27
CA PRO A 132 -2.94 -20.27 -2.09
C PRO A 132 -4.46 -20.12 -1.92
N ASN A 133 -4.91 -19.44 -0.87
CA ASN A 133 -6.30 -19.21 -0.55
C ASN A 133 -6.68 -17.73 -0.69
N HIS A 134 -6.87 -17.27 -1.91
CA HIS A 134 -7.20 -15.87 -2.19
C HIS A 134 -8.57 -15.42 -1.65
N GLU A 135 -9.50 -16.36 -1.37
CA GLU A 135 -10.80 -16.01 -0.79
C GLU A 135 -10.72 -15.81 0.73
N HIS A 136 -9.82 -16.53 1.40
CA HIS A 136 -9.58 -16.44 2.83
C HIS A 136 -8.08 -16.50 3.11
N PRO A 137 -7.34 -15.42 2.81
CA PRO A 137 -5.90 -15.40 3.00
C PRO A 137 -5.51 -15.65 4.46
N THR A 138 -4.41 -16.34 4.65
CA THR A 138 -3.90 -16.68 5.99
C THR A 138 -2.41 -16.38 6.17
N LEU A 139 -1.72 -16.11 5.07
CA LEU A 139 -0.28 -15.88 5.10
C LEU A 139 0.04 -14.40 5.29
N SER A 140 1.19 -14.14 5.89
CA SER A 140 1.71 -12.78 6.07
C SER A 140 3.22 -12.75 5.95
N SER A 141 3.76 -11.60 5.56
CA SER A 141 5.17 -11.28 5.65
C SER A 141 5.38 -9.86 6.16
N ALA A 142 6.58 -9.60 6.67
CA ALA A 142 6.98 -8.28 7.13
C ALA A 142 8.34 -7.91 6.55
N SER A 143 8.49 -6.65 6.16
CA SER A 143 9.77 -6.08 5.76
C SER A 143 10.26 -5.05 6.76
N THR A 144 11.55 -4.77 6.77
CA THR A 144 12.17 -3.80 7.68
C THR A 144 13.08 -2.85 6.92
N VAL A 145 12.93 -1.56 7.16
CA VAL A 145 13.89 -0.51 6.77
C VAL A 145 14.35 0.17 8.05
N GLU A 146 15.61 -0.02 8.44
CA GLU A 146 16.12 0.57 9.69
C GLU A 146 16.26 2.09 9.60
N GLY A 147 16.57 2.62 8.40
CA GLY A 147 16.65 4.04 8.10
C GLY A 147 15.32 4.66 7.68
N ASN A 148 15.41 5.62 6.75
CA ASN A 148 14.26 6.31 6.20
C ASN A 148 13.77 5.63 4.91
N LEU A 149 12.46 5.79 4.64
CA LEU A 149 11.83 5.52 3.36
C LEU A 149 11.56 6.85 2.67
N SER A 150 12.19 7.07 1.51
CA SER A 150 12.08 8.31 0.73
C SER A 150 11.57 8.02 -0.67
N GLU A 151 10.46 8.64 -1.06
CA GLU A 151 9.72 8.36 -2.27
C GLU A 151 9.55 9.67 -3.05
N THR A 152 10.20 9.74 -4.21
CA THR A 152 10.17 10.90 -5.08
C THR A 152 9.36 10.60 -6.32
N GLN A 153 8.15 11.13 -6.39
CA GLN A 153 7.19 10.92 -7.48
C GLN A 153 7.02 9.44 -7.87
N PRO A 154 6.83 8.53 -6.89
CA PRO A 154 6.60 7.12 -7.21
C PRO A 154 5.33 6.95 -8.07
N LEU A 155 5.17 5.82 -8.73
CA LEU A 155 3.89 5.43 -9.30
C LEU A 155 2.91 5.14 -8.16
N GLY A 156 3.27 4.22 -7.27
CA GLY A 156 2.51 3.90 -6.07
C GLY A 156 3.36 3.07 -5.12
N VAL A 157 3.03 3.15 -3.83
CA VAL A 157 3.78 2.48 -2.77
C VAL A 157 2.79 1.83 -1.80
N VAL A 158 3.01 0.57 -1.53
CA VAL A 158 2.20 -0.22 -0.58
C VAL A 158 3.13 -0.78 0.49
N VAL A 159 2.88 -0.40 1.74
CA VAL A 159 3.68 -0.80 2.90
C VAL A 159 2.75 -1.40 3.95
N HIS A 160 2.72 -2.71 4.03
CA HIS A 160 1.90 -3.44 4.99
C HIS A 160 2.74 -4.25 5.96
N ASN A 161 2.27 -4.35 7.20
CA ASN A 161 2.87 -5.21 8.24
C ASN A 161 4.40 -5.04 8.36
N SER A 162 4.90 -3.83 8.14
CA SER A 162 6.33 -3.55 8.00
C SER A 162 6.85 -2.58 9.05
N THR A 163 8.16 -2.48 9.20
CA THR A 163 8.79 -1.56 10.13
C THR A 163 9.72 -0.60 9.39
N ILE A 164 9.49 0.70 9.57
CA ILE A 164 10.41 1.76 9.11
C ILE A 164 10.96 2.47 10.34
N GLY A 165 12.25 2.33 10.60
CA GLY A 165 12.90 2.90 11.80
C GLY A 165 12.95 4.43 11.81
N GLY A 166 13.11 5.04 10.64
CA GLY A 166 13.15 6.49 10.42
C GLY A 166 11.80 7.09 10.02
N ASN A 167 11.87 8.04 9.10
CA ASN A 167 10.70 8.70 8.53
C ASN A 167 10.27 8.06 7.22
N VAL A 168 8.99 8.20 6.90
CA VAL A 168 8.42 8.01 5.56
C VAL A 168 8.21 9.39 4.95
N GLN A 169 8.73 9.61 3.74
CA GLN A 169 8.58 10.84 3.00
C GLN A 169 8.20 10.55 1.56
N GLN A 170 6.94 10.78 1.21
CA GLN A 170 6.44 10.72 -0.17
C GLN A 170 6.23 12.14 -0.70
N THR A 171 6.77 12.44 -1.87
CA THR A 171 6.62 13.73 -2.51
C THR A 171 6.15 13.56 -3.94
N GLY A 172 4.93 13.99 -4.23
CA GLY A 172 4.27 13.84 -5.53
C GLY A 172 4.07 12.38 -5.93
N GLY A 173 3.84 12.15 -7.22
CA GLY A 173 3.63 10.81 -7.80
C GLY A 173 2.16 10.44 -7.93
N GLY A 174 1.86 9.12 -7.99
CA GLY A 174 0.52 8.56 -8.01
C GLY A 174 -0.11 8.37 -9.40
N GLY A 175 0.60 8.66 -10.48
CA GLY A 175 0.11 8.39 -11.84
C GLY A 175 -0.95 9.35 -12.37
N GLY A 176 -1.38 10.34 -11.59
CA GLY A 176 -2.43 11.31 -11.93
C GLY A 176 -3.71 11.12 -11.11
N THR A 177 -4.52 12.17 -11.02
CA THR A 177 -5.79 12.17 -10.29
C THR A 177 -6.86 11.39 -11.09
N THR A 178 -6.72 10.08 -11.13
CA THR A 178 -7.62 9.17 -11.85
C THR A 178 -7.57 7.75 -11.27
N CYS A 179 -8.72 7.08 -11.27
CA CYS A 179 -8.83 5.64 -11.01
C CYS A 179 -8.98 4.82 -12.30
N GLU A 180 -9.05 5.49 -13.45
CA GLU A 180 -9.29 4.85 -14.73
C GLU A 180 -7.99 4.39 -15.40
N ASN A 181 -8.09 3.29 -16.14
CA ASN A 181 -7.00 2.74 -16.93
C ASN A 181 -5.67 2.57 -16.16
N PRO A 182 -5.68 1.97 -14.97
CA PRO A 182 -4.47 1.78 -14.21
C PRO A 182 -3.50 0.84 -14.94
N PRO A 183 -2.18 0.97 -14.68
CA PRO A 183 -1.23 -0.01 -15.18
C PRO A 183 -1.47 -1.39 -14.54
N PRO A 184 -1.04 -2.48 -15.18
CA PRO A 184 -1.27 -3.83 -14.67
C PRO A 184 -0.75 -4.11 -13.25
N THR A 185 0.20 -3.31 -12.78
CA THR A 185 0.73 -3.37 -11.42
C THR A 185 -0.24 -2.85 -10.36
N PHE A 186 -1.28 -2.09 -10.75
CA PHE A 186 -2.30 -1.54 -9.87
C PHE A 186 -3.70 -1.79 -10.46
N PRO A 187 -4.25 -2.99 -10.36
CA PRO A 187 -5.47 -3.36 -11.11
C PRO A 187 -6.74 -2.60 -10.72
N PHE A 188 -6.75 -1.94 -9.57
CA PHE A 188 -7.91 -1.19 -9.04
C PHE A 188 -7.75 0.33 -9.08
N GLY A 189 -6.69 0.84 -9.69
CA GLY A 189 -6.29 2.23 -9.66
C GLY A 189 -4.90 2.36 -9.06
N VAL A 190 -4.21 3.45 -9.35
CA VAL A 190 -2.91 3.71 -8.71
C VAL A 190 -3.16 4.28 -7.32
N PHE A 191 -2.49 3.75 -6.32
CA PHE A 191 -2.62 4.20 -4.95
C PHE A 191 -1.30 4.11 -4.18
N SER A 192 -1.23 4.82 -3.06
CA SER A 192 -0.22 4.61 -2.02
C SER A 192 -0.93 4.24 -0.73
N ASP A 193 -0.32 3.31 0.02
CA ASP A 193 -0.95 2.74 1.18
C ASP A 193 0.08 2.35 2.24
N TYR A 194 -0.18 2.76 3.48
CA TYR A 194 0.63 2.47 4.65
C TYR A 194 -0.29 1.91 5.71
N GLU A 195 -0.23 0.61 5.94
CA GLU A 195 -1.13 -0.05 6.86
C GLU A 195 -0.45 -1.09 7.75
N ASP A 196 -1.00 -1.25 8.95
CA ASP A 196 -0.56 -2.26 9.93
C ASP A 196 0.94 -2.20 10.22
N SER A 197 1.55 -1.01 10.04
CA SER A 197 2.98 -0.82 10.04
C SER A 197 3.48 0.00 11.24
N ARG A 198 4.76 -0.11 11.53
CA ARG A 198 5.41 0.67 12.57
C ARG A 198 6.41 1.64 11.96
N ILE A 199 6.18 2.92 12.16
CA ILE A 199 7.06 4.01 11.71
C ILE A 199 7.65 4.73 12.92
N GLY A 200 8.98 4.65 13.10
CA GLY A 200 9.68 5.26 14.24
C GLY A 200 9.69 6.80 14.22
N GLY A 201 9.69 7.38 13.03
CA GLY A 201 9.66 8.82 12.80
C GLY A 201 8.27 9.38 12.47
N SER A 202 8.22 10.18 11.42
CA SER A 202 6.99 10.78 10.88
C SER A 202 6.63 10.18 9.52
N ILE A 203 5.35 10.24 9.16
CA ILE A 203 4.87 10.06 7.79
C ILE A 203 4.56 11.45 7.21
N ASN A 204 5.10 11.73 6.03
CA ASN A 204 4.78 12.93 5.27
C ASN A 204 4.41 12.52 3.84
N VAL A 205 3.18 12.76 3.42
CA VAL A 205 2.72 12.63 2.03
C VAL A 205 2.36 14.01 1.54
N ILE A 206 2.98 14.46 0.46
CA ILE A 206 2.86 15.84 0.00
C ILE A 206 2.73 15.89 -1.51
N GLY A 207 1.61 16.43 -2.00
CA GLY A 207 1.37 16.67 -3.43
C GLY A 207 1.15 15.40 -4.26
N LEU A 208 0.66 14.34 -3.64
CA LEU A 208 0.27 13.10 -4.33
C LEU A 208 -0.93 13.37 -5.25
N ASN A 209 -0.85 12.87 -6.49
CA ASN A 209 -1.96 12.87 -7.44
C ASN A 209 -2.23 11.42 -7.85
N SER A 210 -3.27 10.82 -7.32
CA SER A 210 -3.52 9.39 -7.45
C SER A 210 -5.01 9.06 -7.48
N CYS A 211 -5.35 7.77 -7.54
CA CYS A 211 -6.70 7.30 -7.29
C CYS A 211 -7.01 7.42 -5.79
N TRP A 212 -6.19 6.85 -4.93
CA TRP A 212 -6.45 6.69 -3.50
C TRP A 212 -5.17 6.76 -2.65
N LEU A 213 -5.33 7.07 -1.36
CA LEU A 213 -4.29 7.05 -0.33
C LEU A 213 -4.86 6.47 0.96
N GLY A 214 -4.22 5.46 1.52
CA GLY A 214 -4.54 4.86 2.81
C GLY A 214 -3.46 5.06 3.86
N LEU A 215 -3.89 5.31 5.09
CA LEU A 215 -3.09 5.19 6.30
C LEU A 215 -3.95 4.53 7.37
N ALA A 216 -3.72 3.26 7.66
CA ALA A 216 -4.59 2.52 8.56
C ALA A 216 -3.81 1.68 9.58
N ARG A 217 -4.21 1.77 10.84
CA ARG A 217 -3.70 0.94 11.94
C ARG A 217 -2.18 1.04 12.16
N ASP A 218 -1.57 2.14 11.71
CA ASP A 218 -0.15 2.38 11.89
C ASP A 218 0.19 2.88 13.28
N SER A 219 1.38 2.51 13.75
CA SER A 219 2.01 3.12 14.93
C SER A 219 3.11 4.08 14.48
N VAL A 220 2.83 5.38 14.54
CA VAL A 220 3.72 6.45 14.09
C VAL A 220 4.31 7.19 15.30
N GLY A 221 5.63 7.14 15.43
CA GLY A 221 6.31 7.69 16.62
C GLY A 221 6.22 9.21 16.76
N ARG A 222 6.02 9.95 15.67
CA ARG A 222 6.00 11.43 15.69
C ARG A 222 4.75 12.00 15.03
N ASN A 223 4.85 12.55 13.81
CA ASN A 223 3.77 13.25 13.14
C ASN A 223 3.30 12.52 11.90
N VAL A 224 2.05 12.76 11.54
CA VAL A 224 1.51 12.46 10.21
C VAL A 224 1.12 13.78 9.55
N HIS A 225 1.65 14.04 8.36
CA HIS A 225 1.35 15.19 7.53
C HIS A 225 0.86 14.72 6.16
N ILE A 226 -0.36 15.09 5.81
CA ILE A 226 -1.03 14.79 4.54
C ILE A 226 -1.39 16.13 3.92
N LEU A 227 -0.63 16.56 2.91
CA LEU A 227 -0.63 17.93 2.44
C LEU A 227 -0.74 18.03 0.92
N GLN A 228 -1.72 18.81 0.43
CA GLN A 228 -1.85 19.15 -0.99
C GLN A 228 -2.07 17.95 -1.91
N ASP A 229 -2.66 16.88 -1.39
CA ASP A 229 -2.91 15.66 -2.13
C ASP A 229 -4.25 15.74 -2.87
N GLN A 230 -4.25 15.35 -4.14
CA GLN A 230 -5.43 15.38 -5.01
C GLN A 230 -5.73 13.99 -5.52
N LEU A 231 -6.83 13.42 -5.05
CA LEU A 231 -7.19 12.05 -5.35
C LEU A 231 -8.53 11.99 -6.08
N ALA A 232 -8.68 10.96 -6.91
CA ALA A 232 -9.84 10.83 -7.79
C ALA A 232 -11.02 10.10 -7.14
N ASP A 233 -10.75 9.18 -6.22
CA ASP A 233 -11.80 8.46 -5.50
C ASP A 233 -12.54 9.43 -4.56
N PRO A 234 -13.86 9.40 -4.49
CA PRO A 234 -14.63 10.25 -3.57
C PRO A 234 -14.28 10.07 -2.09
N ASP A 235 -13.83 8.89 -1.70
CA ASP A 235 -13.41 8.56 -0.34
C ASP A 235 -11.88 8.58 -0.18
N ALA A 236 -11.22 9.35 -0.98
CA ALA A 236 -9.86 9.26 -1.49
C ALA A 236 -8.73 9.21 -0.48
N ILE A 237 -8.86 9.79 0.71
CA ILE A 237 -7.80 9.78 1.72
C ILE A 237 -8.38 9.16 2.99
N GLU A 238 -8.10 7.90 3.21
CA GLU A 238 -8.50 7.20 4.41
C GLU A 238 -7.39 7.24 5.47
N ILE A 239 -7.72 7.77 6.64
CA ILE A 239 -6.81 7.84 7.78
C ILE A 239 -7.53 7.23 8.99
N ILE A 240 -7.20 5.99 9.34
CA ILE A 240 -8.04 5.16 10.20
C ILE A 240 -7.22 4.49 11.29
N ALA A 241 -7.68 4.56 12.53
CA ALA A 241 -7.18 3.77 13.66
C ALA A 241 -5.66 3.89 13.92
N ASN A 242 -5.01 4.96 13.48
CA ASN A 242 -3.59 5.15 13.68
C ASN A 242 -3.27 5.64 15.10
N GLN A 243 -2.16 5.19 15.64
CA GLN A 243 -1.57 5.69 16.89
C GLN A 243 -0.41 6.64 16.54
N ILE A 244 -0.63 7.94 16.70
CA ILE A 244 0.30 8.99 16.29
C ILE A 244 0.84 9.72 17.53
N GLY A 245 2.16 9.66 17.71
CA GLY A 245 2.82 10.17 18.91
C GLY A 245 2.64 11.69 19.15
N ASN A 246 2.50 12.49 18.09
CA ASN A 246 2.31 13.94 18.19
C ASN A 246 1.12 14.44 17.36
N ASN A 247 1.36 14.99 16.16
CA ASN A 247 0.34 15.71 15.40
C ASN A 247 -0.15 14.89 14.19
N LEU A 248 -1.46 15.00 13.91
CA LEU A 248 -2.07 14.64 12.65
C LEU A 248 -2.49 15.93 11.94
N VAL A 249 -1.89 16.20 10.79
CA VAL A 249 -2.09 17.44 10.03
C VAL A 249 -2.56 17.09 8.62
N CYS A 250 -3.75 17.56 8.24
CA CYS A 250 -4.31 17.39 6.90
C CYS A 250 -4.70 18.77 6.36
N GLN A 251 -4.06 19.19 5.27
CA GLN A 251 -4.27 20.52 4.70
C GLN A 251 -4.24 20.52 3.17
N GLN A 252 -5.20 21.23 2.58
CA GLN A 252 -5.28 21.47 1.13
C GLN A 252 -5.42 20.18 0.30
N ASN A 253 -5.97 19.13 0.91
CA ASN A 253 -6.22 17.88 0.22
C ASN A 253 -7.61 17.90 -0.44
N SER A 254 -7.85 16.95 -1.35
CA SER A 254 -9.18 16.54 -1.76
C SER A 254 -9.98 16.02 -0.54
N MET A 255 -10.93 15.15 -0.67
CA MET A 255 -11.67 14.63 0.48
C MET A 255 -10.78 13.81 1.41
N VAL A 256 -10.94 13.99 2.74
CA VAL A 256 -10.26 13.21 3.78
C VAL A 256 -11.29 12.46 4.61
N TRP A 257 -11.17 11.16 4.67
CA TRP A 257 -11.89 10.29 5.58
C TRP A 257 -11.04 10.00 6.81
N ASN A 258 -11.46 10.54 7.94
CA ASN A 258 -10.71 10.49 9.19
C ASN A 258 -11.51 9.72 10.25
N SER A 259 -10.95 8.67 10.80
CA SER A 259 -11.51 7.92 11.93
C SER A 259 -12.69 6.99 11.60
N VAL A 260 -12.80 6.53 10.37
CA VAL A 260 -13.78 5.50 10.01
C VAL A 260 -13.05 4.27 9.53
N GLU A 261 -13.27 3.12 10.14
CA GLU A 261 -12.90 1.84 9.54
C GLU A 261 -14.17 1.17 9.01
N THR A 262 -14.11 0.74 7.79
CA THR A 262 -15.10 -0.17 7.26
C THR A 262 -14.56 -1.57 7.38
N GLN A 263 -15.04 -2.30 8.35
CA GLN A 263 -14.80 -3.73 8.38
C GLN A 263 -15.47 -4.37 7.16
N GLU A 264 -14.71 -5.07 6.37
CA GLU A 264 -15.24 -5.86 5.28
C GLU A 264 -16.15 -6.98 5.82
N GLY A 265 -17.34 -7.07 5.24
CA GLY A 265 -18.31 -8.11 5.50
C GLY A 265 -19.68 -7.57 5.95
N ALA A 266 -20.72 -8.05 5.30
CA ALA A 266 -22.13 -7.65 5.53
C ALA A 266 -22.63 -7.84 6.97
N ASN A 267 -21.84 -8.41 7.87
CA ASN A 267 -22.22 -8.79 9.23
C ASN A 267 -21.48 -8.03 10.34
N PHE A 268 -20.59 -7.10 10.02
CA PHE A 268 -19.90 -6.32 11.05
C PHE A 268 -20.50 -4.91 11.17
N PRO A 269 -20.81 -4.46 12.39
CA PRO A 269 -21.22 -3.07 12.58
C PRO A 269 -20.03 -2.16 12.19
N ARG A 270 -20.29 -1.15 11.38
CA ARG A 270 -19.33 -0.08 11.14
C ARG A 270 -19.08 0.66 12.45
N VAL A 271 -17.90 0.55 12.99
CA VAL A 271 -17.52 1.20 14.24
C VAL A 271 -16.47 2.26 13.92
N PRO A 272 -16.62 3.50 14.40
CA PRO A 272 -15.56 4.49 14.28
C PRO A 272 -14.32 4.01 15.01
N LEU A 273 -13.20 3.97 14.31
CA LEU A 273 -11.89 3.71 14.90
C LEU A 273 -11.07 4.99 14.78
N PRO A 274 -11.10 5.84 15.81
CA PRO A 274 -10.45 7.14 15.77
C PRO A 274 -8.94 7.02 15.70
N ASN A 275 -8.33 7.92 14.93
CA ASN A 275 -6.92 8.12 15.04
C ASN A 275 -6.58 8.73 16.41
N GLU A 276 -5.59 8.20 17.08
CA GLU A 276 -5.05 8.76 18.32
C GLU A 276 -3.89 9.70 17.98
N ALA A 277 -4.02 10.98 18.30
CA ALA A 277 -2.98 12.00 18.13
C ALA A 277 -3.11 13.06 19.23
N ARG A 278 -1.98 13.65 19.63
CA ARG A 278 -2.01 14.75 20.62
C ARG A 278 -2.76 15.96 20.10
N HIS A 279 -2.52 16.31 18.84
CA HIS A 279 -3.21 17.42 18.18
C HIS A 279 -3.62 16.98 16.77
N ARG A 280 -4.80 17.46 16.36
CA ARG A 280 -5.31 17.33 15.00
C ARG A 280 -5.44 18.70 14.38
N VAL A 281 -5.03 18.87 13.13
CA VAL A 281 -4.99 20.16 12.45
C VAL A 281 -5.59 20.07 11.06
N GLY A 282 -6.32 21.09 10.65
CA GLY A 282 -6.91 21.20 9.32
C GLY A 282 -8.07 20.23 9.11
N GLN A 283 -8.10 19.54 7.98
CA GLN A 283 -9.17 18.64 7.59
C GLN A 283 -9.33 17.42 8.54
N CYS A 284 -8.28 17.08 9.29
CA CYS A 284 -8.28 16.00 10.26
C CYS A 284 -8.81 16.34 11.66
N VAL A 285 -9.29 17.57 11.89
CA VAL A 285 -9.82 17.99 13.21
C VAL A 285 -11.09 17.24 13.58
N LEU A 286 -11.97 17.06 12.62
CA LEU A 286 -13.25 16.36 12.82
C LEU A 286 -13.15 14.95 12.29
N ALA A 287 -13.76 14.01 13.01
CA ALA A 287 -13.99 12.67 12.48
C ALA A 287 -15.00 12.75 11.33
N SER A 288 -14.75 11.99 10.29
CA SER A 288 -15.71 11.84 9.21
C SER A 288 -16.95 11.08 9.68
N PRO A 289 -18.14 11.36 9.13
CA PRO A 289 -19.33 10.59 9.45
C PRO A 289 -19.15 9.13 9.01
N LEU A 290 -19.80 8.22 9.74
CA LEU A 290 -19.87 6.77 9.43
C LEU A 290 -20.71 6.48 8.19
N SER A 291 -20.93 7.40 7.30
CA SER A 291 -21.74 7.14 6.14
C SER A 291 -20.85 6.75 4.98
N GLU A 292 -21.15 5.64 4.52
CA GLU A 292 -21.46 5.57 3.13
C GLU A 292 -20.22 5.73 2.28
N GLY A 293 -19.47 4.67 2.23
CA GLY A 293 -18.56 4.50 1.13
C GLY A 293 -19.21 5.00 -0.14
N GLY A 294 -18.50 5.74 -0.95
CA GLY A 294 -18.94 6.09 -2.27
C GLY A 294 -19.34 4.85 -3.07
N PRO A 295 -19.63 4.97 -4.35
CA PRO A 295 -20.06 3.84 -5.17
C PRO A 295 -19.04 2.70 -5.26
N LEU A 296 -17.82 2.93 -4.85
CA LEU A 296 -16.72 1.95 -4.83
C LEU A 296 -16.43 1.39 -3.43
N GLY A 297 -17.09 1.92 -2.39
CA GLY A 297 -16.78 1.58 -1.00
C GLY A 297 -15.62 2.42 -0.46
N PRO A 298 -15.16 2.16 0.78
CA PRO A 298 -14.03 2.86 1.36
C PRO A 298 -12.72 2.28 0.82
N GLY A 299 -12.14 2.98 -0.11
CA GLY A 299 -10.89 2.60 -0.72
C GLY A 299 -10.93 1.30 -1.54
N PRO A 300 -9.78 0.84 -2.05
CA PRO A 300 -9.69 -0.36 -2.87
C PRO A 300 -9.71 -1.68 -2.06
N PHE A 301 -9.85 -1.61 -0.74
CA PHE A 301 -9.78 -2.77 0.16
C PHE A 301 -11.03 -2.97 0.99
#